data_b5c6c631ceb30ed2316b869c518faaec
#
_entry.id   b5c6c631ceb30ed2316b869c518faaec
#
_cell.length_a   1.000
_cell.length_b   1.000
_cell.length_c   1.000
_cell.angle_alpha   90.00
_cell.angle_beta   90.00
_cell.angle_gamma   90.00
#
_symmetry.space_group_name_H-M   'P 1'
#
loop_
_entity.id
_entity.type
_entity.pdbx_description
1 polymer ?
#
loop_
_entity_poly.entity_id
_entity_poly.type
_entity_poly.pdbx_seq_one_letter_code
_entity_poly.pdbx_strand_id
1 'polypeptide(L)'
;VSQDSGNPAPTAATAPIAVVTGASSGTGRDIALALAADGCDVALLGRRVDALNAVKDQIEAMGRRACVLMTDLLDEHAIAASMETFFVWSARRMDILVNAAGIPGPLGAPVGSFALADFDAVIATNLRAPFILMSHLLPLMYARNSGRVVNIGGNHGMRGRAGRSSYSSSKWALRGLTRSAALEAGQYGVTVNFVAPGPIAVERMRKRWAERAEAEGVSEQVIIDQYIADMGAVLRRPSETSDVVATVRFLVGEGGRNITGQELVVDGGVII
;
A
#
# COMPACT_ATOMS: atom_id res chain seq x y z
N VAL A 1 -29.84 -30.66 14.42
CA VAL A 1 -28.47 -30.72 14.97
C VAL A 1 -27.52 -30.49 13.80
N SER A 2 -27.16 -29.23 13.55
CA SER A 2 -26.18 -28.82 12.55
C SER A 2 -24.79 -29.05 13.14
N GLN A 3 -24.01 -29.95 12.56
CA GLN A 3 -22.59 -30.10 12.88
C GLN A 3 -21.84 -28.89 12.29
N ASP A 4 -21.37 -28.06 13.18
CA ASP A 4 -20.43 -26.99 12.89
C ASP A 4 -19.06 -27.64 12.54
N SER A 5 -18.79 -27.81 11.27
CA SER A 5 -17.49 -28.28 10.78
C SER A 5 -16.50 -27.11 10.87
N GLY A 6 -15.94 -26.92 12.06
CA GLY A 6 -14.85 -25.99 12.30
C GLY A 6 -13.72 -26.27 11.32
N ASN A 7 -13.48 -25.35 10.38
CA ASN A 7 -12.38 -25.42 9.45
C ASN A 7 -11.07 -25.31 10.28
N PRO A 8 -10.18 -26.32 10.28
CA PRO A 8 -8.96 -26.24 11.08
C PRO A 8 -8.11 -25.05 10.60
N ALA A 9 -7.56 -24.30 11.55
CA ALA A 9 -6.65 -23.20 11.25
C ALA A 9 -5.54 -23.70 10.30
N PRO A 10 -5.20 -22.96 9.24
CA PRO A 10 -4.22 -23.41 8.26
C PRO A 10 -2.87 -23.70 8.94
N THR A 11 -2.34 -24.88 8.68
CA THR A 11 -1.00 -25.27 9.18
C THR A 11 0.05 -24.32 8.60
N ALA A 12 1.18 -24.12 9.28
CA ALA A 12 2.24 -23.18 8.87
C ALA A 12 2.72 -23.36 7.40
N ALA A 13 2.62 -24.59 6.88
CA ALA A 13 2.98 -24.92 5.49
C ALA A 13 1.97 -24.46 4.42
N THR A 14 0.75 -24.11 4.82
CA THR A 14 -0.36 -23.72 3.91
C THR A 14 -0.72 -22.22 4.00
N ALA A 15 -0.12 -21.50 4.95
CA ALA A 15 -0.41 -20.07 5.13
C ALA A 15 -0.11 -19.25 3.87
N PRO A 16 -0.99 -18.32 3.47
CA PRO A 16 -0.69 -17.39 2.39
C PRO A 16 0.54 -16.55 2.70
N ILE A 17 1.29 -16.18 1.67
CA ILE A 17 2.49 -15.35 1.80
C ILE A 17 2.22 -13.98 1.18
N ALA A 18 2.37 -12.94 1.99
CA ALA A 18 2.20 -11.55 1.58
C ALA A 18 3.53 -10.79 1.54
N VAL A 19 3.68 -9.91 0.57
CA VAL A 19 4.73 -8.88 0.52
C VAL A 19 4.08 -7.52 0.65
N VAL A 20 4.54 -6.72 1.61
CA VAL A 20 4.02 -5.36 1.83
C VAL A 20 5.16 -4.35 1.80
N THR A 21 5.11 -3.38 0.88
CA THR A 21 6.07 -2.29 0.84
C THR A 21 5.64 -1.11 1.73
N GLY A 22 6.61 -0.35 2.25
CA GLY A 22 6.31 0.73 3.18
C GLY A 22 5.80 0.25 4.55
N ALA A 23 6.10 -1.02 4.89
CA ALA A 23 5.58 -1.71 6.07
C ALA A 23 6.11 -1.17 7.42
N SER A 24 7.01 -0.20 7.42
CA SER A 24 7.58 0.36 8.65
C SER A 24 6.69 1.40 9.36
N SER A 25 5.58 1.87 8.75
CA SER A 25 4.68 2.87 9.38
C SER A 25 3.38 3.06 8.60
N GLY A 26 2.42 3.74 9.23
CA GLY A 26 1.17 4.17 8.61
C GLY A 26 0.41 3.04 7.94
N THR A 27 -0.18 3.32 6.79
CA THR A 27 -1.05 2.38 6.08
C THR A 27 -0.36 1.06 5.74
N GLY A 28 0.93 1.08 5.33
CA GLY A 28 1.67 -0.15 5.00
C GLY A 28 1.89 -1.04 6.21
N ARG A 29 2.23 -0.45 7.38
CA ARG A 29 2.33 -1.19 8.65
C ARG A 29 1.00 -1.83 9.02
N ASP A 30 -0.07 -1.04 8.99
CA ASP A 30 -1.38 -1.50 9.45
C ASP A 30 -1.96 -2.59 8.50
N ILE A 31 -1.66 -2.50 7.19
CA ILE A 31 -1.97 -3.58 6.23
C ILE A 31 -1.17 -4.84 6.56
N ALA A 32 0.13 -4.74 6.85
CA ALA A 32 0.97 -5.91 7.16
C ALA A 32 0.47 -6.64 8.41
N LEU A 33 0.14 -5.88 9.47
CA LEU A 33 -0.43 -6.45 10.71
C LEU A 33 -1.80 -7.10 10.48
N ALA A 34 -2.66 -6.47 9.68
CA ALA A 34 -3.98 -7.01 9.37
C ALA A 34 -3.90 -8.31 8.56
N LEU A 35 -3.02 -8.39 7.56
CA LEU A 35 -2.80 -9.62 6.80
C LEU A 35 -2.23 -10.74 7.67
N ALA A 36 -1.34 -10.42 8.62
CA ALA A 36 -0.85 -11.39 9.59
C ALA A 36 -1.98 -11.90 10.51
N ALA A 37 -2.85 -11.02 10.99
CA ALA A 37 -4.02 -11.39 11.78
C ALA A 37 -5.02 -12.27 10.99
N ASP A 38 -5.07 -12.12 9.65
CA ASP A 38 -5.84 -12.97 8.74
C ASP A 38 -5.12 -14.29 8.39
N GLY A 39 -3.98 -14.59 9.03
CA GLY A 39 -3.26 -15.85 8.87
C GLY A 39 -2.14 -15.85 7.82
N CYS A 40 -1.75 -14.71 7.25
CA CYS A 40 -0.64 -14.63 6.31
C CYS A 40 0.73 -14.62 7.02
N ASP A 41 1.72 -15.23 6.39
CA ASP A 41 3.13 -14.93 6.64
C ASP A 41 3.52 -13.69 5.83
N VAL A 42 4.29 -12.74 6.39
CA VAL A 42 4.46 -11.42 5.77
C VAL A 42 5.92 -11.04 5.60
N ALA A 43 6.32 -10.69 4.37
CA ALA A 43 7.58 -10.01 4.10
C ALA A 43 7.38 -8.49 4.12
N LEU A 44 8.19 -7.81 4.92
CA LEU A 44 8.10 -6.40 5.26
C LEU A 44 9.20 -5.62 4.55
N LEU A 45 8.87 -4.84 3.52
CA LEU A 45 9.84 -4.03 2.79
C LEU A 45 9.83 -2.57 3.25
N GLY A 46 11.02 -2.04 3.51
CA GLY A 46 11.21 -0.63 3.87
C GLY A 46 12.64 -0.32 4.26
N ARG A 47 12.93 0.96 4.54
CA ARG A 47 14.29 1.43 4.85
C ARG A 47 14.63 1.40 6.34
N ARG A 48 13.62 1.51 7.22
CA ARG A 48 13.81 1.66 8.66
C ARG A 48 13.78 0.30 9.35
N VAL A 49 14.96 -0.30 9.52
CA VAL A 49 15.10 -1.68 10.03
C VAL A 49 14.46 -1.84 11.40
N ASP A 50 14.71 -0.91 12.34
CA ASP A 50 14.17 -1.02 13.71
C ASP A 50 12.63 -0.98 13.70
N ALA A 51 12.04 -0.11 12.89
CA ALA A 51 10.58 -0.05 12.76
C ALA A 51 10.00 -1.29 12.08
N LEU A 52 10.72 -1.89 11.12
CA LEU A 52 10.31 -3.17 10.50
C LEU A 52 10.42 -4.33 11.49
N ASN A 53 11.47 -4.37 12.31
CA ASN A 53 11.62 -5.36 13.36
C ASN A 53 10.51 -5.26 14.40
N ALA A 54 10.13 -4.05 14.82
CA ALA A 54 8.99 -3.87 15.73
C ALA A 54 7.65 -4.38 15.14
N VAL A 55 7.46 -4.29 13.82
CA VAL A 55 6.29 -4.88 13.13
C VAL A 55 6.43 -6.40 13.04
N LYS A 56 7.64 -6.90 12.75
CA LYS A 56 7.93 -8.34 12.74
C LYS A 56 7.60 -8.98 14.07
N ASP A 57 8.06 -8.38 15.18
CA ASP A 57 7.82 -8.91 16.54
C ASP A 57 6.31 -9.02 16.83
N GLN A 58 5.51 -8.04 16.38
CA GLN A 58 4.05 -8.08 16.51
C GLN A 58 3.44 -9.22 15.68
N ILE A 59 3.92 -9.43 14.45
CA ILE A 59 3.47 -10.52 13.58
C ILE A 59 3.82 -11.89 14.17
N GLU A 60 5.04 -12.02 14.70
CA GLU A 60 5.50 -13.27 15.32
C GLU A 60 4.73 -13.57 16.62
N ALA A 61 4.34 -12.54 17.37
CA ALA A 61 3.45 -12.69 18.53
C ALA A 61 2.03 -13.18 18.16
N MET A 62 1.59 -12.98 16.90
CA MET A 62 0.36 -13.56 16.35
C MET A 62 0.54 -15.01 15.85
N GLY A 63 1.73 -15.61 16.03
CA GLY A 63 2.05 -16.95 15.55
C GLY A 63 2.28 -17.05 14.03
N ARG A 64 2.56 -15.92 13.38
CA ARG A 64 2.88 -15.87 11.94
C ARG A 64 4.36 -15.60 11.72
N ARG A 65 4.90 -16.03 10.57
CA ARG A 65 6.28 -15.75 10.21
C ARG A 65 6.38 -14.36 9.58
N ALA A 66 7.46 -13.64 9.90
CA ALA A 66 7.78 -12.40 9.22
C ALA A 66 9.21 -12.36 8.70
N CYS A 67 9.42 -11.73 7.55
CA CYS A 67 10.74 -11.50 6.95
C CYS A 67 10.96 -10.00 6.77
N VAL A 68 12.00 -9.46 7.39
CA VAL A 68 12.38 -8.05 7.18
C VAL A 68 13.32 -7.94 5.99
N LEU A 69 12.93 -7.14 5.01
CA LEU A 69 13.69 -6.85 3.80
C LEU A 69 14.04 -5.35 3.79
N MET A 70 15.25 -5.02 4.27
CA MET A 70 15.75 -3.66 4.24
C MET A 70 16.02 -3.25 2.80
N THR A 71 15.14 -2.41 2.24
CA THR A 71 15.12 -2.08 0.82
C THR A 71 14.95 -0.58 0.62
N ASP A 72 15.88 0.07 -0.08
CA ASP A 72 15.61 1.37 -0.67
C ASP A 72 14.97 1.16 -2.05
N LEU A 73 13.73 1.62 -2.19
CA LEU A 73 12.96 1.48 -3.43
C LEU A 73 13.43 2.43 -4.56
N LEU A 74 14.39 3.32 -4.28
CA LEU A 74 15.08 4.10 -5.30
C LEU A 74 16.14 3.27 -6.05
N ASP A 75 16.66 2.23 -5.39
CA ASP A 75 17.73 1.37 -5.90
C ASP A 75 17.17 0.02 -6.39
N GLU A 76 17.25 -0.20 -7.70
CA GLU A 76 16.78 -1.44 -8.32
C GLU A 76 17.61 -2.66 -7.92
N HIS A 77 18.91 -2.48 -7.65
CA HIS A 77 19.77 -3.56 -7.18
C HIS A 77 19.41 -3.97 -5.75
N ALA A 78 19.06 -3.00 -4.89
CA ALA A 78 18.56 -3.29 -3.55
C ALA A 78 17.21 -4.04 -3.60
N ILE A 79 16.33 -3.69 -4.53
CA ILE A 79 15.07 -4.43 -4.75
C ILE A 79 15.38 -5.87 -5.19
N ALA A 80 16.25 -6.07 -6.18
CA ALA A 80 16.62 -7.39 -6.67
C ALA A 80 17.23 -8.27 -5.56
N ALA A 81 18.19 -7.74 -4.79
CA ALA A 81 18.79 -8.45 -3.65
C ALA A 81 17.76 -8.84 -2.57
N SER A 82 16.79 -7.97 -2.32
CA SER A 82 15.68 -8.25 -1.40
C SER A 82 14.77 -9.36 -1.94
N MET A 83 14.55 -9.41 -3.26
CA MET A 83 13.75 -10.48 -3.87
C MET A 83 14.47 -11.83 -3.79
N GLU A 84 15.79 -11.90 -3.95
CA GLU A 84 16.52 -13.15 -3.73
C GLU A 84 16.38 -13.66 -2.29
N THR A 85 16.49 -12.77 -1.30
CA THR A 85 16.25 -13.12 0.10
C THR A 85 14.81 -13.60 0.32
N PHE A 86 13.84 -12.90 -0.27
CA PHE A 86 12.43 -13.29 -0.21
C PHE A 86 12.18 -14.67 -0.83
N PHE A 87 12.78 -14.98 -1.99
CA PHE A 87 12.59 -16.26 -2.66
C PHE A 87 13.08 -17.44 -1.82
N VAL A 88 14.19 -17.27 -1.10
CA VAL A 88 14.69 -18.28 -0.15
C VAL A 88 13.71 -18.44 1.01
N TRP A 89 13.31 -17.32 1.67
CA TRP A 89 12.43 -17.36 2.82
C TRP A 89 11.05 -17.93 2.52
N SER A 90 10.48 -17.59 1.36
CA SER A 90 9.14 -18.00 0.94
C SER A 90 9.11 -19.37 0.24
N ALA A 91 10.27 -20.02 -0.01
CA ALA A 91 10.40 -21.18 -0.89
C ALA A 91 9.74 -20.90 -2.25
N ARG A 92 9.96 -19.70 -2.80
CA ARG A 92 9.39 -19.20 -4.06
C ARG A 92 7.86 -19.23 -4.13
N ARG A 93 7.18 -19.13 -2.99
CA ARG A 93 5.73 -18.95 -2.90
C ARG A 93 5.39 -17.48 -2.78
N MET A 94 4.30 -17.07 -3.43
CA MET A 94 3.78 -15.71 -3.38
C MET A 94 2.28 -15.72 -3.62
N ASP A 95 1.52 -15.12 -2.72
CA ASP A 95 0.05 -15.07 -2.80
C ASP A 95 -0.48 -13.63 -2.87
N ILE A 96 0.12 -12.69 -2.11
CA ILE A 96 -0.39 -11.30 -2.00
C ILE A 96 0.75 -10.29 -2.10
N LEU A 97 0.65 -9.35 -3.04
CA LEU A 97 1.52 -8.16 -3.12
C LEU A 97 0.73 -6.90 -2.80
N VAL A 98 1.19 -6.12 -1.81
CA VAL A 98 0.65 -4.80 -1.55
C VAL A 98 1.74 -3.74 -1.72
N ASN A 99 1.67 -2.97 -2.79
CA ASN A 99 2.54 -1.83 -3.03
C ASN A 99 2.01 -0.61 -2.27
N ALA A 100 2.35 -0.48 -0.98
CA ALA A 100 1.89 0.61 -0.12
C ALA A 100 2.94 1.71 0.11
N ALA A 101 4.18 1.49 -0.30
CA ALA A 101 5.21 2.51 -0.22
C ALA A 101 4.90 3.69 -1.15
N GLY A 102 5.24 4.89 -0.70
CA GLY A 102 5.12 6.08 -1.53
C GLY A 102 5.67 7.33 -0.84
N ILE A 103 6.20 8.23 -1.63
CA ILE A 103 6.66 9.54 -1.17
C ILE A 103 5.82 10.65 -1.81
N PRO A 104 5.55 11.73 -1.05
CA PRO A 104 4.67 12.81 -1.52
C PRO A 104 5.34 13.73 -2.55
N GLY A 105 6.68 13.73 -2.63
CA GLY A 105 7.44 14.74 -3.36
C GLY A 105 7.29 16.15 -2.77
N PRO A 106 7.75 17.17 -3.50
CA PRO A 106 7.59 18.57 -3.12
C PRO A 106 6.12 18.95 -2.96
N LEU A 107 5.81 19.66 -1.87
CA LEU A 107 4.45 20.08 -1.53
C LEU A 107 4.25 21.56 -1.88
N GLY A 108 3.17 21.87 -2.59
CA GLY A 108 2.81 23.25 -2.96
C GLY A 108 3.74 23.85 -4.04
N ALA A 109 4.64 23.07 -4.63
CA ALA A 109 5.59 23.52 -5.62
C ALA A 109 4.97 23.50 -7.03
N PRO A 110 4.90 24.64 -7.75
CA PRO A 110 4.47 24.68 -9.15
C PRO A 110 5.37 23.84 -10.06
N VAL A 111 4.85 23.46 -11.23
CA VAL A 111 5.65 22.80 -12.27
C VAL A 111 6.85 23.69 -12.63
N GLY A 112 8.05 23.10 -12.64
CA GLY A 112 9.29 23.81 -12.95
C GLY A 112 9.94 24.54 -11.77
N SER A 113 9.36 24.52 -10.58
CA SER A 113 9.93 25.19 -9.39
C SER A 113 10.65 24.25 -8.42
N PHE A 114 10.85 22.98 -8.78
CA PHE A 114 11.56 21.99 -7.95
C PHE A 114 12.54 21.17 -8.82
N ALA A 115 13.53 20.56 -8.20
CA ALA A 115 14.58 19.85 -8.89
C ALA A 115 14.06 18.60 -9.63
N LEU A 116 14.63 18.31 -10.80
CA LEU A 116 14.31 17.08 -11.56
C LEU A 116 14.55 15.82 -10.70
N ALA A 117 15.60 15.82 -9.87
CA ALA A 117 15.89 14.72 -8.96
C ALA A 117 14.74 14.42 -7.98
N ASP A 118 14.00 15.45 -7.53
CA ASP A 118 12.81 15.25 -6.68
C ASP A 118 11.66 14.61 -7.47
N PHE A 119 11.48 15.00 -8.73
CA PHE A 119 10.52 14.36 -9.63
C PHE A 119 10.88 12.89 -9.83
N ASP A 120 12.14 12.62 -10.19
CA ASP A 120 12.64 11.26 -10.46
C ASP A 120 12.53 10.36 -9.24
N ALA A 121 12.81 10.86 -8.04
CA ALA A 121 12.65 10.11 -6.79
C ALA A 121 11.18 9.70 -6.57
N VAL A 122 10.22 10.58 -6.88
CA VAL A 122 8.78 10.27 -6.77
C VAL A 122 8.38 9.20 -7.78
N ILE A 123 8.81 9.32 -9.04
CA ILE A 123 8.53 8.32 -10.08
C ILE A 123 9.20 6.99 -9.73
N ALA A 124 10.45 7.00 -9.28
CA ALA A 124 11.17 5.79 -8.90
C ALA A 124 10.45 5.04 -7.77
N THR A 125 10.07 5.75 -6.70
CA THR A 125 9.43 5.11 -5.55
C THR A 125 7.97 4.70 -5.82
N ASN A 126 7.18 5.59 -6.43
CA ASN A 126 5.73 5.41 -6.52
C ASN A 126 5.27 4.60 -7.73
N LEU A 127 6.12 4.44 -8.75
CA LEU A 127 5.78 3.78 -10.01
C LEU A 127 6.79 2.71 -10.40
N ARG A 128 8.11 3.06 -10.54
CA ARG A 128 9.13 2.11 -11.00
C ARG A 128 9.30 0.96 -10.03
N ALA A 129 9.35 1.21 -8.73
CA ALA A 129 9.49 0.14 -7.73
C ALA A 129 8.29 -0.84 -7.74
N PRO A 130 7.01 -0.42 -7.74
CA PRO A 130 5.88 -1.32 -7.98
C PRO A 130 6.01 -2.15 -9.27
N PHE A 131 6.47 -1.55 -10.38
CA PHE A 131 6.71 -2.27 -11.62
C PHE A 131 7.77 -3.36 -11.44
N ILE A 132 8.93 -3.04 -10.85
CA ILE A 132 10.02 -4.01 -10.62
C ILE A 132 9.53 -5.13 -9.69
N LEU A 133 8.84 -4.83 -8.60
CA LEU A 133 8.31 -5.84 -7.68
C LEU A 133 7.30 -6.76 -8.39
N MET A 134 6.39 -6.21 -9.19
CA MET A 134 5.46 -7.02 -9.98
C MET A 134 6.21 -7.90 -11.00
N SER A 135 7.26 -7.40 -11.66
CA SER A 135 8.05 -8.21 -12.61
C SER A 135 8.73 -9.42 -11.97
N HIS A 136 9.15 -9.32 -10.71
CA HIS A 136 9.72 -10.43 -9.95
C HIS A 136 8.66 -11.41 -9.40
N LEU A 137 7.50 -10.89 -8.98
CA LEU A 137 6.54 -11.64 -8.15
C LEU A 137 5.37 -12.22 -8.96
N LEU A 138 4.90 -11.56 -10.02
CA LEU A 138 3.82 -12.09 -10.87
C LEU A 138 4.13 -13.45 -11.48
N PRO A 139 5.36 -13.76 -11.96
CA PRO A 139 5.66 -15.10 -12.46
C PRO A 139 5.42 -16.23 -11.45
N LEU A 140 5.64 -15.95 -10.14
CA LEU A 140 5.35 -16.93 -9.08
C LEU A 140 3.84 -17.14 -8.89
N MET A 141 3.05 -16.07 -9.01
CA MET A 141 1.60 -16.15 -8.97
C MET A 141 1.04 -16.86 -10.21
N TYR A 142 1.60 -16.60 -11.40
CA TYR A 142 1.21 -17.26 -12.65
C TYR A 142 1.43 -18.77 -12.60
N ALA A 143 2.60 -19.21 -12.11
CA ALA A 143 2.90 -20.62 -11.94
C ALA A 143 1.93 -21.37 -11.02
N ARG A 144 1.23 -20.63 -10.15
CA ARG A 144 0.25 -21.19 -9.20
C ARG A 144 -1.21 -20.96 -9.64
N ASN A 145 -1.42 -20.24 -10.74
CA ASN A 145 -2.75 -19.80 -11.20
C ASN A 145 -3.56 -19.11 -10.09
N SER A 146 -2.90 -18.33 -9.23
CA SER A 146 -3.53 -17.64 -8.11
C SER A 146 -2.63 -16.52 -7.60
N GLY A 147 -3.20 -15.37 -7.32
CA GLY A 147 -2.50 -14.24 -6.70
C GLY A 147 -3.36 -13.00 -6.58
N ARG A 148 -2.96 -12.10 -5.70
CA ARG A 148 -3.63 -10.83 -5.45
C ARG A 148 -2.60 -9.70 -5.40
N VAL A 149 -2.78 -8.69 -6.23
CA VAL A 149 -1.95 -7.48 -6.21
C VAL A 149 -2.82 -6.27 -5.91
N VAL A 150 -2.41 -5.49 -4.92
CA VAL A 150 -3.06 -4.22 -4.59
C VAL A 150 -2.02 -3.10 -4.63
N ASN A 151 -2.22 -2.15 -5.54
CA ASN A 151 -1.40 -0.95 -5.64
C ASN A 151 -2.06 0.19 -4.89
N ILE A 152 -1.43 0.70 -3.83
CA ILE A 152 -1.94 1.85 -3.08
C ILE A 152 -1.58 3.13 -3.83
N GLY A 153 -2.59 3.72 -4.39
CA GLY A 153 -2.51 4.96 -5.13
C GLY A 153 -2.72 6.19 -4.27
N GLY A 154 -3.80 6.87 -4.57
CA GLY A 154 -4.28 8.08 -3.91
C GLY A 154 -5.26 8.80 -4.83
N ASN A 155 -6.14 9.59 -4.27
CA ASN A 155 -7.14 10.34 -5.03
C ASN A 155 -6.51 11.36 -6.02
N HIS A 156 -5.26 11.78 -5.81
CA HIS A 156 -4.48 12.54 -6.80
C HIS A 156 -4.12 11.74 -8.05
N GLY A 157 -4.27 10.42 -8.05
CA GLY A 157 -4.23 9.56 -9.25
C GLY A 157 -5.53 9.58 -10.05
N MET A 158 -6.57 10.24 -9.52
CA MET A 158 -7.89 10.37 -10.15
C MET A 158 -8.16 11.78 -10.64
N ARG A 159 -7.52 12.80 -10.04
CA ARG A 159 -7.59 14.20 -10.44
C ARG A 159 -6.25 14.92 -10.25
N GLY A 160 -6.01 15.96 -11.06
CA GLY A 160 -4.86 16.86 -10.84
C GLY A 160 -5.08 17.73 -9.60
N ARG A 161 -3.97 18.17 -8.99
CA ARG A 161 -3.95 19.19 -7.95
C ARG A 161 -2.75 20.11 -8.13
N ALA A 162 -2.98 21.41 -8.04
CA ALA A 162 -1.90 22.41 -8.10
C ALA A 162 -0.83 22.12 -7.01
N GLY A 163 0.44 22.28 -7.37
CA GLY A 163 1.56 22.00 -6.47
C GLY A 163 1.79 20.53 -6.11
N ARG A 164 1.25 19.60 -6.94
CA ARG A 164 1.35 18.15 -6.71
C ARG A 164 1.72 17.38 -7.98
N SER A 165 2.33 18.02 -8.95
CA SER A 165 2.54 17.46 -10.29
C SER A 165 3.29 16.13 -10.28
N SER A 166 4.44 16.02 -9.59
CA SER A 166 5.22 14.78 -9.52
C SER A 166 4.40 13.63 -8.89
N TYR A 167 3.72 13.91 -7.78
CA TYR A 167 2.90 12.92 -7.09
C TYR A 167 1.70 12.48 -7.92
N SER A 168 0.94 13.45 -8.47
CA SER A 168 -0.21 13.14 -9.32
C SER A 168 0.22 12.32 -10.54
N SER A 169 1.28 12.73 -11.25
CA SER A 169 1.81 11.99 -12.39
C SER A 169 2.16 10.55 -12.03
N SER A 170 2.86 10.33 -10.91
CA SER A 170 3.22 8.99 -10.45
C SER A 170 2.01 8.10 -10.15
N LYS A 171 0.96 8.67 -9.53
CA LYS A 171 -0.24 7.91 -9.16
C LYS A 171 -1.18 7.67 -10.36
N TRP A 172 -1.24 8.59 -11.33
CA TRP A 172 -1.90 8.35 -12.61
C TRP A 172 -1.22 7.24 -13.40
N ALA A 173 0.11 7.24 -13.46
CA ALA A 173 0.88 6.21 -14.15
C ALA A 173 0.72 4.84 -13.46
N LEU A 174 0.74 4.77 -12.12
CA LEU A 174 0.50 3.54 -11.37
C LEU A 174 -0.90 2.96 -11.63
N ARG A 175 -1.90 3.82 -11.82
CA ARG A 175 -3.25 3.44 -12.22
C ARG A 175 -3.26 2.76 -13.60
N GLY A 176 -2.56 3.34 -14.58
CA GLY A 176 -2.40 2.75 -15.91
C GLY A 176 -1.68 1.40 -15.86
N LEU A 177 -0.56 1.34 -15.11
CA LEU A 177 0.19 0.11 -14.89
C LEU A 177 -0.67 -1.00 -14.25
N THR A 178 -1.51 -0.64 -13.27
CA THR A 178 -2.44 -1.57 -12.61
C THR A 178 -3.41 -2.22 -13.63
N ARG A 179 -3.99 -1.41 -14.52
CA ARG A 179 -4.93 -1.90 -15.53
C ARG A 179 -4.27 -2.82 -16.54
N SER A 180 -3.07 -2.46 -17.03
CA SER A 180 -2.32 -3.30 -17.96
C SER A 180 -1.95 -4.64 -17.33
N ALA A 181 -1.41 -4.61 -16.11
CA ALA A 181 -1.07 -5.82 -15.37
C ALA A 181 -2.30 -6.70 -15.08
N ALA A 182 -3.48 -6.10 -14.83
CA ALA A 182 -4.72 -6.86 -14.62
C ALA A 182 -5.15 -7.63 -15.88
N LEU A 183 -5.02 -7.02 -17.06
CA LEU A 183 -5.35 -7.67 -18.34
C LEU A 183 -4.39 -8.84 -18.63
N GLU A 184 -3.09 -8.67 -18.34
CA GLU A 184 -2.07 -9.69 -18.55
C GLU A 184 -2.22 -10.85 -17.56
N ALA A 185 -2.51 -10.53 -16.28
CA ALA A 185 -2.53 -11.49 -15.17
C ALA A 185 -3.84 -12.30 -15.07
N GLY A 186 -4.93 -11.79 -15.63
CA GLY A 186 -6.26 -12.36 -15.47
C GLY A 186 -6.36 -13.81 -15.96
N GLN A 187 -5.71 -14.18 -17.07
CA GLN A 187 -5.67 -15.54 -17.58
C GLN A 187 -5.06 -16.56 -16.61
N TYR A 188 -4.29 -16.09 -15.63
CA TYR A 188 -3.67 -16.90 -14.57
C TYR A 188 -4.43 -16.85 -13.25
N GLY A 189 -5.67 -16.34 -13.23
CA GLY A 189 -6.46 -16.20 -12.00
C GLY A 189 -5.90 -15.18 -10.99
N VAL A 190 -5.00 -14.30 -11.43
CA VAL A 190 -4.41 -13.24 -10.61
C VAL A 190 -5.18 -11.95 -10.78
N THR A 191 -5.57 -11.31 -9.67
CA THR A 191 -6.20 -10.00 -9.70
C THR A 191 -5.20 -8.89 -9.38
N VAL A 192 -5.31 -7.76 -10.07
CA VAL A 192 -4.48 -6.57 -9.84
C VAL A 192 -5.41 -5.36 -9.74
N ASN A 193 -5.45 -4.71 -8.56
CA ASN A 193 -6.35 -3.59 -8.31
C ASN A 193 -5.64 -2.37 -7.73
N PHE A 194 -6.26 -1.22 -7.89
CA PHE A 194 -5.78 0.06 -7.40
C PHE A 194 -6.70 0.57 -6.30
N VAL A 195 -6.15 0.91 -5.13
CA VAL A 195 -6.88 1.59 -4.07
C VAL A 195 -6.45 3.04 -4.05
N ALA A 196 -7.41 3.95 -4.07
CA ALA A 196 -7.20 5.40 -4.11
C ALA A 196 -7.64 6.07 -2.80
N PRO A 197 -6.80 6.08 -1.77
CA PRO A 197 -7.13 6.78 -0.52
C PRO A 197 -7.18 8.29 -0.73
N GLY A 198 -8.03 8.92 0.07
CA GLY A 198 -8.06 10.37 0.26
C GLY A 198 -7.08 10.88 1.32
N PRO A 199 -7.46 11.90 2.06
CA PRO A 199 -6.68 12.41 3.19
C PRO A 199 -6.74 11.41 4.34
N ILE A 200 -5.66 10.65 4.56
CA ILE A 200 -5.57 9.69 5.67
C ILE A 200 -4.93 10.35 6.87
N ALA A 201 -5.52 10.15 8.05
CA ALA A 201 -5.03 10.62 9.35
C ALA A 201 -3.84 9.78 9.87
N VAL A 202 -2.80 9.59 9.04
CA VAL A 202 -1.56 8.94 9.46
C VAL A 202 -0.78 9.84 10.42
N GLU A 203 0.11 9.25 11.25
CA GLU A 203 0.92 9.96 12.24
C GLU A 203 1.57 11.24 11.70
N ARG A 204 2.17 11.17 10.51
CA ARG A 204 2.77 12.34 9.84
C ARG A 204 1.76 13.47 9.58
N MET A 205 0.51 13.15 9.25
CA MET A 205 -0.53 14.14 9.02
C MET A 205 -1.04 14.72 10.33
N ARG A 206 -1.26 13.88 11.34
CA ARG A 206 -1.65 14.32 12.69
C ARG A 206 -0.60 15.29 13.27
N LYS A 207 0.70 14.93 13.16
CA LYS A 207 1.79 15.81 13.58
C LYS A 207 1.74 17.18 12.88
N ARG A 208 1.52 17.21 11.57
CA ARG A 208 1.41 18.48 10.82
C ARG A 208 0.19 19.30 11.21
N TRP A 209 -0.93 18.67 11.51
CA TRP A 209 -2.12 19.37 12.00
C TRP A 209 -1.89 19.96 13.39
N ALA A 210 -1.26 19.21 14.29
CA ALA A 210 -0.87 19.69 15.61
C ALA A 210 0.08 20.89 15.55
N GLU A 211 1.18 20.78 14.78
CA GLU A 211 2.14 21.87 14.56
C GLU A 211 1.47 23.13 14.01
N ARG A 212 0.54 22.97 13.06
CA ARG A 212 -0.20 24.10 12.49
C ARG A 212 -1.18 24.71 13.50
N ALA A 213 -1.88 23.89 14.27
CA ALA A 213 -2.79 24.33 15.32
C ALA A 213 -2.07 25.17 16.39
N GLU A 214 -0.90 24.73 16.81
CA GLU A 214 -0.03 25.47 17.73
C GLU A 214 0.41 26.82 17.14
N ALA A 215 0.86 26.83 15.88
CA ALA A 215 1.30 28.04 15.19
C ALA A 215 0.18 29.07 14.98
N GLU A 216 -1.06 28.62 14.76
CA GLU A 216 -2.23 29.46 14.51
C GLU A 216 -3.02 29.77 15.82
N GLY A 217 -2.67 29.16 16.95
CA GLY A 217 -3.35 29.38 18.24
C GLY A 217 -4.80 28.86 18.27
N VAL A 218 -5.08 27.76 17.51
CA VAL A 218 -6.41 27.16 17.43
C VAL A 218 -6.36 25.67 17.82
N SER A 219 -7.51 25.02 17.97
CA SER A 219 -7.52 23.57 18.23
C SER A 219 -7.17 22.76 16.98
N GLU A 220 -6.60 21.56 17.16
CA GLU A 220 -6.33 20.65 16.04
C GLU A 220 -7.59 20.35 15.22
N GLN A 221 -8.75 20.28 15.85
CA GLN A 221 -10.01 20.01 15.16
C GLN A 221 -10.34 21.10 14.14
N VAL A 222 -10.06 22.37 14.46
CA VAL A 222 -10.24 23.49 13.50
C VAL A 222 -9.37 23.30 12.27
N ILE A 223 -8.10 22.91 12.46
CA ILE A 223 -7.17 22.64 11.34
C ILE A 223 -7.63 21.45 10.51
N ILE A 224 -8.08 20.37 11.15
CA ILE A 224 -8.61 19.18 10.48
C ILE A 224 -9.84 19.56 9.65
N ASP A 225 -10.79 20.27 10.23
CA ASP A 225 -12.03 20.66 9.55
C ASP A 225 -11.75 21.57 8.34
N GLN A 226 -10.84 22.53 8.47
CA GLN A 226 -10.38 23.36 7.35
C GLN A 226 -9.74 22.51 6.25
N TYR A 227 -8.81 21.61 6.63
CA TYR A 227 -8.12 20.77 5.68
C TYR A 227 -9.09 19.86 4.91
N ILE A 228 -10.06 19.28 5.59
CA ILE A 228 -11.08 18.39 5.01
C ILE A 228 -12.05 19.19 4.12
N ALA A 229 -12.43 20.39 4.52
CA ALA A 229 -13.24 21.29 3.69
C ALA A 229 -12.50 21.68 2.40
N ASP A 230 -11.21 22.06 2.49
CA ASP A 230 -10.36 22.38 1.33
C ASP A 230 -10.18 21.19 0.38
N MET A 231 -10.22 19.96 0.91
CA MET A 231 -10.19 18.74 0.11
C MET A 231 -11.54 18.44 -0.57
N GLY A 232 -12.63 18.99 -0.05
CA GLY A 232 -13.99 18.72 -0.54
C GLY A 232 -14.55 17.37 -0.14
N ALA A 233 -14.10 16.81 0.99
CA ALA A 233 -14.59 15.51 1.46
C ALA A 233 -16.06 15.60 1.94
N VAL A 234 -16.96 14.88 1.28
CA VAL A 234 -18.41 14.89 1.59
C VAL A 234 -18.70 14.37 2.99
N LEU A 235 -17.96 13.35 3.45
CA LEU A 235 -18.12 12.81 4.81
C LEU A 235 -17.53 13.70 5.91
N ARG A 236 -16.93 14.84 5.55
CA ARG A 236 -16.40 15.86 6.49
C ARG A 236 -15.47 15.32 7.59
N ARG A 237 -14.74 14.27 7.27
CA ARG A 237 -13.71 13.69 8.16
C ARG A 237 -12.57 13.11 7.32
N PRO A 238 -11.34 13.03 7.85
CA PRO A 238 -10.28 12.29 7.19
C PRO A 238 -10.62 10.79 7.19
N SER A 239 -10.03 10.06 6.23
CA SER A 239 -9.99 8.60 6.30
C SER A 239 -9.01 8.16 7.38
N GLU A 240 -9.28 7.03 8.01
CA GLU A 240 -8.32 6.35 8.87
C GLU A 240 -7.57 5.26 8.08
N THR A 241 -6.46 4.80 8.61
CA THR A 241 -5.73 3.68 7.97
C THR A 241 -6.59 2.42 7.91
N SER A 242 -7.47 2.22 8.89
CA SER A 242 -8.43 1.11 8.94
C SER A 242 -9.40 1.08 7.75
N ASP A 243 -9.78 2.23 7.19
CA ASP A 243 -10.65 2.29 6.01
C ASP A 243 -9.94 1.69 4.78
N VAL A 244 -8.64 1.99 4.64
CA VAL A 244 -7.80 1.43 3.56
C VAL A 244 -7.50 -0.05 3.80
N VAL A 245 -7.18 -0.42 5.05
CA VAL A 245 -6.93 -1.81 5.45
C VAL A 245 -8.15 -2.69 5.15
N ALA A 246 -9.36 -2.25 5.48
CA ALA A 246 -10.59 -2.98 5.21
C ALA A 246 -10.77 -3.23 3.70
N THR A 247 -10.50 -2.21 2.88
CA THR A 247 -10.57 -2.33 1.41
C THR A 247 -9.52 -3.31 0.88
N VAL A 248 -8.28 -3.26 1.38
CA VAL A 248 -7.23 -4.21 0.99
C VAL A 248 -7.62 -5.63 1.37
N ARG A 249 -8.07 -5.87 2.61
CA ARG A 249 -8.54 -7.19 3.08
C ARG A 249 -9.66 -7.75 2.20
N PHE A 250 -10.62 -6.90 1.83
CA PHE A 250 -11.69 -7.29 0.92
C PHE A 250 -11.13 -7.72 -0.45
N LEU A 251 -10.22 -6.93 -1.06
CA LEU A 251 -9.67 -7.22 -2.37
C LEU A 251 -8.79 -8.47 -2.42
N VAL A 252 -8.02 -8.75 -1.37
CA VAL A 252 -7.13 -9.92 -1.33
C VAL A 252 -7.86 -11.18 -0.84
N GLY A 253 -8.99 -11.02 -0.17
CA GLY A 253 -9.83 -12.10 0.32
C GLY A 253 -10.78 -12.67 -0.74
N GLU A 254 -11.66 -13.55 -0.31
CA GLU A 254 -12.64 -14.24 -1.17
C GLU A 254 -13.61 -13.25 -1.83
N GLY A 255 -13.98 -12.16 -1.14
CA GLY A 255 -14.87 -11.12 -1.70
C GLY A 255 -14.30 -10.41 -2.93
N GLY A 256 -12.97 -10.32 -3.04
CA GLY A 256 -12.27 -9.67 -4.16
C GLY A 256 -11.92 -10.60 -5.33
N ARG A 257 -12.22 -11.88 -5.25
CA ARG A 257 -11.76 -12.90 -6.22
C ARG A 257 -12.15 -12.62 -7.68
N ASN A 258 -13.23 -11.90 -7.89
CA ASN A 258 -13.74 -11.54 -9.23
C ASN A 258 -13.63 -10.03 -9.52
N ILE A 259 -12.73 -9.33 -8.81
CA ILE A 259 -12.48 -7.90 -8.98
C ILE A 259 -11.04 -7.74 -9.46
N THR A 260 -10.85 -7.26 -10.70
CA THR A 260 -9.51 -6.98 -11.26
C THR A 260 -9.56 -5.76 -12.18
N GLY A 261 -8.46 -5.02 -12.26
CA GLY A 261 -8.33 -3.79 -13.03
C GLY A 261 -9.14 -2.62 -12.48
N GLN A 262 -9.70 -2.75 -11.27
CA GLN A 262 -10.59 -1.75 -10.70
C GLN A 262 -9.86 -0.72 -9.85
N GLU A 263 -10.50 0.42 -9.70
CA GLU A 263 -10.07 1.55 -8.89
C GLU A 263 -11.08 1.76 -7.76
N LEU A 264 -10.69 1.39 -6.54
CA LEU A 264 -11.53 1.58 -5.37
C LEU A 264 -11.12 2.87 -4.64
N VAL A 265 -12.00 3.85 -4.69
CA VAL A 265 -11.78 5.15 -4.04
C VAL A 265 -12.21 5.06 -2.58
N VAL A 266 -11.30 5.43 -1.66
CA VAL A 266 -11.52 5.42 -0.20
C VAL A 266 -11.14 6.79 0.34
N ASP A 267 -11.96 7.80 0.05
CA ASP A 267 -11.57 9.20 0.26
C ASP A 267 -12.65 10.09 0.89
N GLY A 268 -13.73 9.50 1.38
CA GLY A 268 -14.83 10.24 1.98
C GLY A 268 -15.62 11.11 1.01
N GLY A 269 -15.58 10.80 -0.30
CA GLY A 269 -16.30 11.53 -1.33
C GLY A 269 -15.56 12.77 -1.84
N VAL A 270 -14.24 12.79 -1.80
CA VAL A 270 -13.41 13.83 -2.44
C VAL A 270 -13.45 13.70 -3.97
N ILE A 271 -13.57 12.48 -4.45
CA ILE A 271 -13.77 12.14 -5.87
C ILE A 271 -15.13 11.48 -6.02
N ILE A 272 -16.05 12.16 -6.68
CA ILE A 272 -17.37 11.67 -7.04
C ILE A 272 -17.69 12.08 -8.48
#